data_44ef38162fab7a079d0622562f493eed
#
_entry.id   44ef38162fab7a079d0622562f493eed
#
_cell.length_a   1.000
_cell.length_b   1.000
_cell.length_c   1.000
_cell.angle_alpha   90.00
_cell.angle_beta   90.00
_cell.angle_gamma   90.00
#
_symmetry.space_group_name_H-M   'P 1'
#
loop_
_entity.id
_entity.type
_entity.pdbx_description
1 polymer ?
#
loop_
_entity_poly.entity_id
_entity_poly.type
_entity_poly.pdbx_seq_one_letter_code
_entity_poly.pdbx_strand_id
1 'polypeptide(L)'
;PADAVPADAAPADSSSADAPSAGSTAAAEITVEDELGIARNPADDVPLGQETSEVAVAANDDNEDPELTPEQIKNAINEKLRVAMQDRDVEQVLAVLENGHAQLPKDQDIGMALLRFSLQRDLTMAQANLIMDEEGTKFSDDTDKEALAANFLKTALLAEDIIGAERSENPQLAQMQSFVVFNKARALGLQGNSDDAITALRQAYDLGFDQFPGLSKDPFFAGIVENPQFTGLIDEMTGKLREQFRETAREEIAQSPEMEFDFELPDLENNPVKLADFAGKVVIVDFWGTWCPPCRMEIPHFIELKEKYKDDLEIVGISYENGDEAEKVKIVSDFVAENGVNYPCVMGDDATQQAVQITGFPTTLFIDRDGKVRLKIVGYHPYLKLESYVAALMDEGDEG
;
A
#
# COMPACT_ATOMS: atom_id res chain seq x y z
N PRO A 1 -19.73 -54.98 43.60
CA PRO A 1 -21.02 -55.27 43.10
C PRO A 1 -21.64 -54.01 42.56
N ALA A 2 -21.86 -53.92 41.28
CA ALA A 2 -23.07 -54.23 40.50
C ALA A 2 -24.24 -53.38 41.00
N ASP A 3 -24.92 -52.60 40.24
CA ASP A 3 -25.72 -52.78 39.06
C ASP A 3 -26.27 -51.40 38.57
N ALA A 4 -26.21 -51.10 37.35
CA ALA A 4 -27.23 -51.28 36.33
C ALA A 4 -28.12 -50.02 36.06
N VAL A 5 -28.08 -49.63 34.81
CA VAL A 5 -28.90 -48.72 34.00
C VAL A 5 -30.39 -49.23 33.96
N PRO A 6 -31.41 -48.39 33.67
CA PRO A 6 -31.80 -48.16 32.25
C PRO A 6 -32.20 -46.70 31.92
N ALA A 7 -31.93 -46.28 30.76
CA ALA A 7 -32.64 -45.93 29.50
C ALA A 7 -34.13 -45.60 29.62
N ASP A 8 -34.55 -44.44 29.14
CA ASP A 8 -35.50 -44.33 28.01
C ASP A 8 -35.93 -42.88 27.68
N ALA A 9 -35.98 -42.63 26.41
CA ALA A 9 -36.94 -41.98 25.57
C ALA A 9 -36.79 -40.47 25.25
N ALA A 10 -36.42 -40.22 24.02
CA ALA A 10 -36.81 -39.04 23.23
C ALA A 10 -38.32 -39.13 22.85
N PRO A 11 -38.99 -38.05 22.41
CA PRO A 11 -38.82 -37.60 21.01
C PRO A 11 -38.90 -36.07 20.75
N ALA A 12 -38.32 -35.69 19.62
CA ALA A 12 -38.67 -34.73 18.55
C ALA A 12 -39.50 -33.47 18.89
N ASP A 13 -39.07 -32.33 18.49
CA ASP A 13 -39.57 -31.69 17.26
C ASP A 13 -38.83 -30.38 16.91
N SER A 14 -38.65 -30.23 15.63
CA SER A 14 -38.29 -29.14 14.74
C SER A 14 -38.41 -27.71 15.22
N SER A 15 -37.37 -26.91 15.01
CA SER A 15 -37.50 -25.63 14.31
C SER A 15 -36.13 -25.17 13.77
N SER A 16 -36.12 -24.92 12.48
CA SER A 16 -35.10 -24.27 11.68
C SER A 16 -34.60 -22.98 12.33
N ALA A 17 -33.31 -22.89 12.50
CA ALA A 17 -32.62 -21.60 12.70
C ALA A 17 -31.52 -21.52 11.66
N ASP A 18 -31.63 -20.53 10.81
CA ASP A 18 -30.72 -20.11 9.75
C ASP A 18 -29.29 -20.01 10.26
N ALA A 19 -28.39 -20.60 9.51
CA ALA A 19 -26.95 -20.29 9.62
C ALA A 19 -26.74 -18.85 9.19
N PRO A 20 -25.96 -18.04 9.93
CA PRO A 20 -25.54 -16.76 9.41
C PRO A 20 -24.52 -17.00 8.29
N SER A 21 -24.86 -16.45 7.12
CA SER A 21 -23.99 -16.31 5.96
C SER A 21 -22.61 -15.79 6.37
N ALA A 22 -21.59 -16.44 5.87
CA ALA A 22 -20.20 -15.98 5.95
C ALA A 22 -20.12 -14.50 5.58
N GLY A 23 -19.77 -13.67 6.54
CA GLY A 23 -19.48 -12.26 6.33
C GLY A 23 -18.27 -12.14 5.39
N SER A 24 -18.53 -11.53 4.24
CA SER A 24 -17.51 -11.01 3.35
C SER A 24 -16.49 -10.24 4.17
N THR A 25 -15.28 -10.76 4.28
CA THR A 25 -14.13 -9.99 4.72
C THR A 25 -13.92 -8.89 3.69
N ALA A 26 -14.28 -7.67 4.05
CA ALA A 26 -14.01 -6.51 3.26
C ALA A 26 -12.47 -6.37 3.15
N ALA A 27 -11.92 -6.73 2.00
CA ALA A 27 -10.58 -6.31 1.62
C ALA A 27 -10.58 -4.78 1.73
N ALA A 28 -9.67 -4.24 2.54
CA ALA A 28 -9.51 -2.80 2.67
C ALA A 28 -9.21 -2.24 1.27
N GLU A 29 -10.04 -1.34 0.78
CA GLU A 29 -9.76 -0.57 -0.42
C GLU A 29 -8.50 0.27 -0.16
N ILE A 30 -7.35 -0.24 -0.63
CA ILE A 30 -6.13 0.54 -0.73
C ILE A 30 -6.33 1.44 -1.94
N THR A 31 -6.56 2.73 -1.71
CA THR A 31 -6.66 3.70 -2.79
C THR A 31 -5.26 4.05 -3.29
N VAL A 32 -5.13 4.40 -4.56
CA VAL A 32 -3.85 4.87 -5.17
C VAL A 32 -3.29 6.09 -4.43
N GLU A 33 -4.16 6.85 -3.75
CA GLU A 33 -3.76 7.96 -2.88
C GLU A 33 -2.89 7.50 -1.71
N ASP A 34 -3.15 6.32 -1.15
CA ASP A 34 -2.35 5.74 -0.06
C ASP A 34 -1.00 5.19 -0.56
N GLU A 35 -0.96 4.59 -1.76
CA GLU A 35 0.28 4.07 -2.35
C GLU A 35 1.21 5.16 -2.92
N LEU A 36 0.65 6.27 -3.41
CA LEU A 36 1.41 7.35 -4.05
C LEU A 36 1.70 8.54 -3.13
N GLY A 37 1.20 8.55 -1.89
CA GLY A 37 1.41 9.64 -0.92
C GLY A 37 0.82 10.99 -1.38
N ILE A 38 -0.23 10.99 -2.21
CA ILE A 38 -0.84 12.19 -2.76
C ILE A 38 -1.84 12.75 -1.74
N ALA A 39 -1.44 13.78 -1.00
CA ALA A 39 -2.31 14.46 -0.06
C ALA A 39 -3.51 15.14 -0.75
N ARG A 40 -4.71 15.03 -0.14
CA ARG A 40 -5.90 15.75 -0.57
C ARG A 40 -5.65 17.26 -0.62
N ASN A 41 -6.07 17.88 -1.72
CA ASN A 41 -6.01 19.33 -1.88
C ASN A 41 -7.16 19.97 -1.07
N PRO A 42 -6.89 20.97 -0.18
CA PRO A 42 -7.92 21.62 0.64
C PRO A 42 -8.95 22.46 -0.13
N ALA A 43 -8.93 22.46 -1.46
CA ALA A 43 -9.83 23.24 -2.31
C ALA A 43 -11.18 22.58 -2.61
N ASP A 44 -11.43 21.34 -2.12
CA ASP A 44 -12.67 20.60 -2.44
C ASP A 44 -13.88 20.96 -1.57
N ASP A 45 -13.75 21.94 -0.63
CA ASP A 45 -14.82 22.40 0.26
C ASP A 45 -15.41 23.77 -0.14
N VAL A 46 -15.77 23.98 -1.40
CA VAL A 46 -16.48 25.21 -1.81
C VAL A 46 -17.96 24.93 -2.05
N PRO A 47 -18.90 25.62 -1.34
CA PRO A 47 -20.35 25.42 -1.54
C PRO A 47 -20.81 25.97 -2.91
N LEU A 48 -21.57 25.15 -3.61
CA LEU A 48 -22.17 25.45 -4.91
C LEU A 48 -23.25 26.55 -4.79
N GLY A 49 -22.95 27.73 -5.33
CA GLY A 49 -23.96 28.75 -5.62
C GLY A 49 -24.54 28.51 -7.02
N GLN A 50 -25.87 28.44 -7.10
CA GLN A 50 -26.63 28.35 -8.34
C GLN A 50 -26.59 29.67 -9.11
N GLU A 51 -26.23 29.63 -10.41
CA GLU A 51 -26.79 30.53 -11.42
C GLU A 51 -26.76 29.88 -12.79
N THR A 52 -27.96 29.55 -13.28
CA THR A 52 -28.21 29.12 -14.66
C THR A 52 -28.37 30.33 -15.55
N SER A 53 -27.50 30.53 -16.53
CA SER A 53 -27.75 31.42 -17.64
C SER A 53 -27.84 30.64 -18.96
N GLU A 54 -29.06 30.50 -19.45
CA GLU A 54 -29.31 30.06 -20.84
C GLU A 54 -28.78 31.16 -21.80
N VAL A 55 -27.83 30.78 -22.64
CA VAL A 55 -27.43 31.58 -23.79
C VAL A 55 -28.14 31.05 -25.03
N ALA A 56 -29.14 31.82 -25.48
CA ALA A 56 -29.80 31.56 -26.77
C ALA A 56 -28.86 31.86 -27.91
N VAL A 57 -28.59 30.83 -28.75
CA VAL A 57 -27.83 30.97 -29.97
C VAL A 57 -28.77 31.38 -31.10
N ALA A 58 -28.60 32.61 -31.60
CA ALA A 58 -29.20 33.06 -32.84
C ALA A 58 -28.42 32.53 -34.04
N ALA A 59 -29.09 31.78 -34.90
CA ALA A 59 -28.53 31.31 -36.16
C ALA A 59 -28.30 32.47 -37.12
N ASN A 60 -27.05 32.63 -37.58
CA ASN A 60 -26.72 33.39 -38.79
C ASN A 60 -25.85 32.48 -39.66
N ASP A 61 -26.33 32.28 -40.89
CA ASP A 61 -25.64 31.62 -41.99
C ASP A 61 -24.39 32.40 -42.44
N ASP A 62 -23.36 31.61 -42.89
CA ASP A 62 -22.09 32.05 -43.47
C ASP A 62 -21.05 32.61 -42.48
N ASN A 63 -20.46 31.70 -41.69
CA ASN A 63 -19.09 31.83 -41.21
C ASN A 63 -18.57 30.44 -40.79
N GLU A 64 -17.32 30.14 -41.16
CA GLU A 64 -16.57 29.06 -40.49
C GLU A 64 -16.71 29.23 -38.98
N ASP A 65 -17.23 28.25 -38.28
CA ASP A 65 -17.30 28.27 -36.82
C ASP A 65 -15.93 28.69 -36.25
N PRO A 66 -15.84 29.73 -35.43
CA PRO A 66 -14.55 30.16 -34.92
C PRO A 66 -13.98 28.97 -34.11
N GLU A 67 -12.79 28.48 -34.50
CA GLU A 67 -12.09 27.47 -33.71
C GLU A 67 -12.02 27.91 -32.26
N LEU A 68 -12.51 27.05 -31.39
CA LEU A 68 -12.50 27.33 -29.96
C LEU A 68 -11.07 27.56 -29.48
N THR A 69 -10.86 28.56 -28.65
CA THR A 69 -9.56 28.78 -28.04
C THR A 69 -9.24 27.64 -27.07
N PRO A 70 -7.96 27.36 -26.77
CA PRO A 70 -7.56 26.34 -25.81
C PRO A 70 -8.25 26.50 -24.44
N GLU A 71 -8.46 27.73 -24.00
CA GLU A 71 -9.14 28.03 -22.75
C GLU A 71 -10.63 27.68 -22.78
N GLN A 72 -11.31 27.96 -23.90
CA GLN A 72 -12.71 27.57 -24.09
C GLN A 72 -12.87 26.05 -24.13
N ILE A 73 -11.93 25.34 -24.79
CA ILE A 73 -11.89 23.87 -24.82
C ILE A 73 -11.69 23.35 -23.40
N LYS A 74 -10.73 23.88 -22.64
CA LYS A 74 -10.45 23.46 -21.26
C LYS A 74 -11.67 23.68 -20.34
N ASN A 75 -12.37 24.80 -20.47
CA ASN A 75 -13.59 25.07 -19.70
C ASN A 75 -14.71 24.08 -20.03
N ALA A 76 -14.89 23.75 -21.32
CA ALA A 76 -15.88 22.75 -21.73
C ALA A 76 -15.56 21.34 -21.23
N ILE A 77 -14.26 20.97 -21.19
CA ILE A 77 -13.80 19.71 -20.61
C ILE A 77 -14.08 19.66 -19.11
N ASN A 78 -13.73 20.73 -18.37
CA ASN A 78 -13.95 20.81 -16.94
C ASN A 78 -15.43 20.67 -16.55
N GLU A 79 -16.33 21.28 -17.32
CA GLU A 79 -17.78 21.16 -17.09
C GLU A 79 -18.27 19.72 -17.33
N LYS A 80 -17.79 19.05 -18.40
CA LYS A 80 -18.11 17.63 -18.63
C LYS A 80 -17.55 16.72 -17.56
N LEU A 81 -16.32 17.00 -17.08
CA LEU A 81 -15.70 16.25 -15.98
C LEU A 81 -16.51 16.39 -14.70
N ARG A 82 -16.96 17.61 -14.37
CA ARG A 82 -17.78 17.85 -13.19
C ARG A 82 -19.06 17.00 -13.20
N VAL A 83 -19.71 16.87 -14.35
CA VAL A 83 -20.91 16.02 -14.51
C VAL A 83 -20.53 14.54 -14.34
N ALA A 84 -19.52 14.05 -15.05
CA ALA A 84 -19.10 12.65 -15.00
C ALA A 84 -18.66 12.22 -13.58
N MET A 85 -17.99 13.11 -12.85
CA MET A 85 -17.57 12.85 -11.45
C MET A 85 -18.75 12.81 -10.49
N GLN A 86 -19.82 13.61 -10.71
CA GLN A 86 -21.04 13.53 -9.90
C GLN A 86 -21.74 12.20 -10.05
N ASP A 87 -21.72 11.63 -11.26
CA ASP A 87 -22.34 10.32 -11.57
C ASP A 87 -21.45 9.15 -11.10
N ARG A 88 -20.23 9.41 -10.64
CA ARG A 88 -19.22 8.41 -10.25
C ARG A 88 -18.93 7.37 -11.36
N ASP A 89 -19.06 7.79 -12.61
CA ASP A 89 -18.83 6.95 -13.78
C ASP A 89 -17.39 7.13 -14.26
N VAL A 90 -16.51 6.23 -13.85
CA VAL A 90 -15.07 6.26 -14.17
C VAL A 90 -14.84 6.18 -15.68
N GLU A 91 -15.63 5.38 -16.41
CA GLU A 91 -15.47 5.25 -17.87
C GLU A 91 -15.86 6.56 -18.58
N GLN A 92 -16.89 7.24 -18.11
CA GLN A 92 -17.26 8.55 -18.63
C GLN A 92 -16.21 9.61 -18.33
N VAL A 93 -15.62 9.61 -17.11
CA VAL A 93 -14.50 10.48 -16.74
C VAL A 93 -13.32 10.26 -17.69
N LEU A 94 -12.93 8.99 -17.91
CA LEU A 94 -11.84 8.65 -18.83
C LEU A 94 -12.13 9.09 -20.26
N ALA A 95 -13.34 8.84 -20.78
CA ALA A 95 -13.72 9.27 -22.14
C ALA A 95 -13.63 10.80 -22.31
N VAL A 96 -14.04 11.58 -21.30
CA VAL A 96 -13.92 13.06 -21.33
C VAL A 96 -12.46 13.48 -21.31
N LEU A 97 -11.61 12.86 -20.48
CA LEU A 97 -10.19 13.16 -20.39
C LEU A 97 -9.42 12.76 -21.65
N GLU A 98 -9.69 11.59 -22.23
CA GLU A 98 -9.11 11.14 -23.50
C GLU A 98 -9.43 12.13 -24.64
N ASN A 99 -10.69 12.53 -24.74
CA ASN A 99 -11.11 13.53 -25.73
C ASN A 99 -10.43 14.89 -25.47
N GLY A 100 -10.31 15.29 -24.20
CA GLY A 100 -9.64 16.52 -23.79
C GLY A 100 -8.16 16.51 -24.14
N HIS A 101 -7.47 15.42 -23.84
CA HIS A 101 -6.05 15.27 -24.15
C HIS A 101 -5.80 15.25 -25.69
N ALA A 102 -6.68 14.61 -26.46
CA ALA A 102 -6.60 14.63 -27.91
C ALA A 102 -6.75 16.05 -28.50
N GLN A 103 -7.57 16.91 -27.88
CA GLN A 103 -7.74 18.30 -28.29
C GLN A 103 -6.63 19.22 -27.77
N LEU A 104 -6.11 18.95 -26.57
CA LEU A 104 -5.08 19.75 -25.88
C LEU A 104 -3.91 18.85 -25.42
N PRO A 105 -3.14 18.26 -26.35
CA PRO A 105 -2.12 17.26 -26.00
C PRO A 105 -0.94 17.81 -25.17
N LYS A 106 -0.79 19.14 -25.11
CA LYS A 106 0.25 19.81 -24.30
C LYS A 106 -0.27 20.35 -22.97
N ASP A 107 -1.56 20.20 -22.67
CA ASP A 107 -2.11 20.60 -21.38
C ASP A 107 -1.75 19.55 -20.33
N GLN A 108 -0.82 19.92 -19.44
CA GLN A 108 -0.28 19.02 -18.42
C GLN A 108 -1.35 18.60 -17.39
N ASP A 109 -2.31 19.48 -17.08
CA ASP A 109 -3.35 19.17 -16.08
C ASP A 109 -4.27 18.06 -16.59
N ILE A 110 -4.72 18.18 -17.85
CA ILE A 110 -5.57 17.19 -18.51
C ILE A 110 -4.81 15.87 -18.70
N GLY A 111 -3.55 15.94 -19.16
CA GLY A 111 -2.71 14.76 -19.34
C GLY A 111 -2.49 14.02 -18.04
N MET A 112 -2.10 14.71 -16.97
CA MET A 112 -1.87 14.12 -15.65
C MET A 112 -3.16 13.56 -15.03
N ALA A 113 -4.30 14.23 -15.23
CA ALA A 113 -5.59 13.69 -14.78
C ALA A 113 -5.91 12.38 -15.52
N LEU A 114 -5.76 12.37 -16.85
CA LEU A 114 -5.98 11.15 -17.64
C LEU A 114 -5.09 9.99 -17.18
N LEU A 115 -3.80 10.25 -16.97
CA LEU A 115 -2.86 9.24 -16.51
C LEU A 115 -3.26 8.65 -15.15
N ARG A 116 -3.61 9.50 -14.18
CA ARG A 116 -4.03 9.06 -12.84
C ARG A 116 -5.30 8.22 -12.89
N PHE A 117 -6.33 8.65 -13.62
CA PHE A 117 -7.57 7.90 -13.73
C PHE A 117 -7.40 6.58 -14.50
N SER A 118 -6.55 6.55 -15.53
CA SER A 118 -6.22 5.32 -16.26
C SER A 118 -5.52 4.32 -15.34
N LEU A 119 -4.51 4.77 -14.58
CA LEU A 119 -3.79 3.93 -13.64
C LEU A 119 -4.70 3.41 -12.52
N GLN A 120 -5.55 4.27 -11.96
CA GLN A 120 -6.54 3.88 -10.95
C GLN A 120 -7.49 2.79 -11.47
N ARG A 121 -8.05 2.96 -12.66
CA ARG A 121 -8.89 1.95 -13.30
C ARG A 121 -8.17 0.61 -13.44
N ASP A 122 -6.93 0.63 -13.97
CA ASP A 122 -6.16 -0.59 -14.25
C ASP A 122 -5.87 -1.36 -12.95
N LEU A 123 -5.48 -0.65 -11.89
CA LEU A 123 -5.24 -1.24 -10.57
C LEU A 123 -6.51 -1.80 -9.93
N THR A 124 -7.63 -1.06 -10.03
CA THR A 124 -8.93 -1.53 -9.51
C THR A 124 -9.40 -2.79 -10.24
N MET A 125 -9.23 -2.81 -11.57
CA MET A 125 -9.56 -4.00 -12.37
C MET A 125 -8.65 -5.18 -12.01
N ALA A 126 -7.34 -4.95 -11.81
CA ALA A 126 -6.42 -6.00 -11.38
C ALA A 126 -6.83 -6.56 -10.02
N GLN A 127 -7.09 -5.71 -9.04
CA GLN A 127 -7.47 -6.12 -7.69
C GLN A 127 -8.79 -6.87 -7.66
N ALA A 128 -9.80 -6.43 -8.42
CA ALA A 128 -11.10 -7.08 -8.52
C ALA A 128 -11.02 -8.52 -9.09
N ASN A 129 -9.96 -8.84 -9.82
CA ASN A 129 -9.74 -10.14 -10.43
C ASN A 129 -8.79 -11.05 -9.62
N LEU A 130 -8.21 -10.56 -8.52
CA LEU A 130 -7.35 -11.34 -7.64
C LEU A 130 -8.19 -12.07 -6.58
N ILE A 131 -7.89 -13.34 -6.39
CA ILE A 131 -8.43 -14.18 -5.32
C ILE A 131 -7.30 -14.72 -4.45
N MET A 132 -7.59 -14.97 -3.19
CA MET A 132 -6.65 -15.59 -2.26
C MET A 132 -7.16 -16.98 -1.88
N ASP A 133 -6.27 -17.97 -1.90
CA ASP A 133 -6.52 -19.33 -1.43
C ASP A 133 -5.35 -19.86 -0.59
N GLU A 134 -5.33 -21.15 -0.28
CA GLU A 134 -4.28 -21.80 0.51
C GLU A 134 -2.89 -21.76 -0.17
N GLU A 135 -2.83 -21.57 -1.49
CA GLU A 135 -1.59 -21.51 -2.27
C GLU A 135 -1.08 -20.07 -2.42
N GLY A 136 -1.91 -19.08 -2.09
CA GLY A 136 -1.58 -17.66 -2.16
C GLY A 136 -2.52 -16.85 -3.06
N THR A 137 -2.06 -15.68 -3.49
CA THR A 137 -2.83 -14.79 -4.37
C THR A 137 -2.68 -15.21 -5.82
N LYS A 138 -3.80 -15.32 -6.54
CA LYS A 138 -3.83 -15.64 -7.97
C LYS A 138 -4.99 -14.93 -8.68
N PHE A 139 -4.95 -14.90 -10.00
CA PHE A 139 -6.12 -14.44 -10.78
C PHE A 139 -7.26 -15.47 -10.75
N SER A 140 -8.50 -14.99 -10.70
CA SER A 140 -9.68 -15.81 -10.90
C SER A 140 -9.69 -16.41 -12.32
N ASP A 141 -10.33 -17.56 -12.50
CA ASP A 141 -10.39 -18.26 -13.79
C ASP A 141 -11.12 -17.45 -14.88
N ASP A 142 -12.03 -16.54 -14.48
CA ASP A 142 -12.81 -15.70 -15.39
C ASP A 142 -12.06 -14.40 -15.79
N THR A 143 -10.83 -14.21 -15.30
CA THR A 143 -10.04 -12.97 -15.59
C THR A 143 -9.66 -12.91 -17.05
N ASP A 144 -10.07 -11.84 -17.74
CA ASP A 144 -9.53 -11.48 -19.06
C ASP A 144 -8.13 -10.85 -18.93
N LYS A 145 -7.14 -11.73 -18.85
CA LYS A 145 -5.72 -11.34 -18.68
C LYS A 145 -5.20 -10.53 -19.87
N GLU A 146 -5.72 -10.77 -21.08
CA GLU A 146 -5.31 -10.05 -22.27
C GLU A 146 -5.80 -8.60 -22.24
N ALA A 147 -7.08 -8.39 -21.90
CA ALA A 147 -7.63 -7.05 -21.73
C ALA A 147 -6.94 -6.28 -20.59
N LEU A 148 -6.70 -6.94 -19.46
CA LEU A 148 -5.99 -6.34 -18.34
C LEU A 148 -4.57 -5.89 -18.72
N ALA A 149 -3.80 -6.75 -19.39
CA ALA A 149 -2.47 -6.43 -19.86
C ALA A 149 -2.48 -5.27 -20.87
N ALA A 150 -3.44 -5.26 -21.82
CA ALA A 150 -3.59 -4.21 -22.80
C ALA A 150 -3.84 -2.83 -22.17
N ASN A 151 -4.63 -2.77 -21.10
CA ASN A 151 -4.89 -1.53 -20.36
C ASN A 151 -3.60 -0.98 -19.72
N PHE A 152 -2.86 -1.79 -18.97
CA PHE A 152 -1.60 -1.35 -18.38
C PHE A 152 -0.56 -0.92 -19.42
N LEU A 153 -0.48 -1.59 -20.58
CA LEU A 153 0.41 -1.17 -21.66
C LEU A 153 -0.02 0.17 -22.26
N LYS A 154 -1.33 0.41 -22.44
CA LYS A 154 -1.87 1.70 -22.88
C LYS A 154 -1.51 2.82 -21.90
N THR A 155 -1.68 2.57 -20.61
CA THR A 155 -1.35 3.53 -19.55
C THR A 155 0.16 3.82 -19.50
N ALA A 156 1.02 2.84 -19.77
CA ALA A 156 2.46 3.05 -19.85
C ALA A 156 2.87 3.94 -21.04
N LEU A 157 2.27 3.74 -22.22
CA LEU A 157 2.49 4.62 -23.36
C LEU A 157 2.01 6.05 -23.11
N LEU A 158 0.87 6.19 -22.44
CA LEU A 158 0.34 7.50 -22.02
C LEU A 158 1.30 8.21 -21.06
N ALA A 159 1.91 7.50 -20.12
CA ALA A 159 2.87 8.08 -19.20
C ALA A 159 4.15 8.56 -19.92
N GLU A 160 4.65 7.81 -20.92
CA GLU A 160 5.78 8.23 -21.74
C GLU A 160 5.47 9.52 -22.52
N ASP A 161 4.23 9.68 -23.02
CA ASP A 161 3.79 10.89 -23.73
C ASP A 161 3.70 12.12 -22.81
N ILE A 162 3.17 11.94 -21.59
CA ILE A 162 2.89 13.04 -20.66
C ILE A 162 4.10 13.45 -19.82
N ILE A 163 4.83 12.47 -19.27
CA ILE A 163 5.93 12.71 -18.32
C ILE A 163 7.29 12.57 -19.01
N GLY A 164 7.36 11.74 -20.07
CA GLY A 164 8.59 11.35 -20.75
C GLY A 164 9.15 10.01 -20.26
N ALA A 165 10.12 9.49 -21.01
CA ALA A 165 10.77 8.21 -20.73
C ALA A 165 11.96 8.31 -19.77
N GLU A 166 12.59 9.49 -19.68
CA GLU A 166 13.72 9.75 -18.78
C GLU A 166 13.22 10.06 -17.37
N ARG A 167 14.00 9.70 -16.35
CA ARG A 167 13.65 9.96 -14.95
C ARG A 167 13.42 11.45 -14.71
N SER A 168 12.25 11.80 -14.21
CA SER A 168 11.89 13.17 -13.86
C SER A 168 12.76 13.68 -12.69
N GLU A 169 13.14 14.96 -12.72
CA GLU A 169 13.77 15.63 -11.58
C GLU A 169 12.77 15.86 -10.43
N ASN A 170 11.47 15.87 -10.72
CA ASN A 170 10.41 15.94 -9.70
C ASN A 170 10.25 14.55 -9.06
N PRO A 171 10.49 14.40 -7.74
CA PRO A 171 10.42 13.10 -7.05
C PRO A 171 9.07 12.39 -7.19
N GLN A 172 7.96 13.14 -7.14
CA GLN A 172 6.61 12.57 -7.25
C GLN A 172 6.35 12.02 -8.67
N LEU A 173 6.81 12.73 -9.71
CA LEU A 173 6.71 12.26 -11.08
C LEU A 173 7.64 11.07 -11.33
N ALA A 174 8.84 11.07 -10.77
CA ALA A 174 9.78 9.94 -10.86
C ALA A 174 9.19 8.68 -10.19
N GLN A 175 8.55 8.82 -9.05
CA GLN A 175 7.85 7.72 -8.38
C GLN A 175 6.69 7.19 -9.23
N MET A 176 5.87 8.08 -9.82
CA MET A 176 4.80 7.67 -10.73
C MET A 176 5.35 6.96 -11.97
N GLN A 177 6.44 7.47 -12.59
CA GLN A 177 7.09 6.83 -13.73
C GLN A 177 7.54 5.41 -13.37
N SER A 178 8.26 5.24 -12.24
CA SER A 178 8.75 3.93 -11.81
C SER A 178 7.62 2.93 -11.60
N PHE A 179 6.51 3.37 -11.01
CA PHE A 179 5.34 2.54 -10.75
C PHE A 179 4.58 2.17 -12.03
N VAL A 180 4.42 3.10 -12.96
CA VAL A 180 3.80 2.80 -14.27
C VAL A 180 4.64 1.82 -15.08
N VAL A 181 5.96 1.99 -15.09
CA VAL A 181 6.87 1.07 -15.80
C VAL A 181 6.89 -0.32 -15.13
N PHE A 182 6.79 -0.38 -13.81
CA PHE A 182 6.58 -1.63 -13.10
C PHE A 182 5.28 -2.34 -13.54
N ASN A 183 4.17 -1.61 -13.64
CA ASN A 183 2.91 -2.20 -14.12
C ASN A 183 2.96 -2.58 -15.61
N LYS A 184 3.78 -1.91 -16.44
CA LYS A 184 4.14 -2.37 -17.78
C LYS A 184 4.82 -3.75 -17.73
N ALA A 185 5.75 -3.93 -16.81
CA ALA A 185 6.41 -5.23 -16.61
C ALA A 185 5.43 -6.32 -16.18
N ARG A 186 4.48 -6.01 -15.28
CA ARG A 186 3.39 -6.91 -14.90
C ARG A 186 2.55 -7.34 -16.11
N ALA A 187 2.14 -6.39 -16.94
CA ALA A 187 1.38 -6.69 -18.16
C ALA A 187 2.12 -7.63 -19.10
N LEU A 188 3.43 -7.40 -19.31
CA LEU A 188 4.29 -8.24 -20.13
C LEU A 188 4.48 -9.64 -19.53
N GLY A 189 4.63 -9.72 -18.20
CA GLY A 189 4.68 -10.99 -17.47
C GLY A 189 3.39 -11.80 -17.63
N LEU A 190 2.23 -11.13 -17.54
CA LEU A 190 0.92 -11.75 -17.74
C LEU A 190 0.72 -12.32 -19.14
N GLN A 191 1.36 -11.69 -20.15
CA GLN A 191 1.41 -12.18 -21.54
C GLN A 191 2.46 -13.28 -21.77
N GLY A 192 3.27 -13.63 -20.75
CA GLY A 192 4.37 -14.57 -20.87
C GLY A 192 5.58 -14.04 -21.64
N ASN A 193 5.65 -12.73 -21.90
CA ASN A 193 6.75 -12.07 -22.58
C ASN A 193 7.89 -11.76 -21.59
N SER A 194 8.72 -12.77 -21.32
CA SER A 194 9.78 -12.71 -20.30
C SER A 194 10.82 -11.63 -20.59
N ASP A 195 11.29 -11.52 -21.83
CA ASP A 195 12.41 -10.64 -22.19
C ASP A 195 12.04 -9.16 -22.02
N ASP A 196 10.86 -8.78 -22.49
CA ASP A 196 10.37 -7.42 -22.37
C ASP A 196 9.95 -7.10 -20.93
N ALA A 197 9.39 -8.07 -20.18
CA ALA A 197 9.08 -7.91 -18.75
C ALA A 197 10.36 -7.64 -17.93
N ILE A 198 11.42 -8.42 -18.16
CA ILE A 198 12.75 -8.23 -17.54
C ILE A 198 13.31 -6.84 -17.88
N THR A 199 13.20 -6.43 -19.14
CA THR A 199 13.66 -5.12 -19.59
C THR A 199 12.90 -4.00 -18.88
N ALA A 200 11.56 -4.11 -18.79
CA ALA A 200 10.73 -3.13 -18.10
C ALA A 200 11.01 -3.11 -16.57
N LEU A 201 11.28 -4.25 -15.93
CA LEU A 201 11.69 -4.29 -14.52
C LEU A 201 13.03 -3.58 -14.28
N ARG A 202 14.02 -3.75 -15.16
CA ARG A 202 15.29 -2.99 -15.07
C ARG A 202 15.04 -1.49 -15.22
N GLN A 203 14.21 -1.10 -16.17
CA GLN A 203 13.83 0.31 -16.35
C GLN A 203 13.10 0.85 -15.11
N ALA A 204 12.18 0.10 -14.52
CA ALA A 204 11.50 0.49 -13.28
C ALA A 204 12.50 0.72 -12.14
N TYR A 205 13.50 -0.17 -11.98
CA TYR A 205 14.58 0.00 -10.99
C TYR A 205 15.38 1.29 -11.24
N ASP A 206 15.78 1.56 -12.47
CA ASP A 206 16.54 2.78 -12.82
C ASP A 206 15.72 4.06 -12.55
N LEU A 207 14.39 3.97 -12.64
CA LEU A 207 13.46 5.03 -12.28
C LEU A 207 13.21 5.14 -10.76
N GLY A 208 13.65 4.16 -9.97
CA GLY A 208 13.57 4.18 -8.51
C GLY A 208 12.57 3.19 -7.90
N PHE A 209 12.06 2.22 -8.67
CA PHE A 209 11.27 1.13 -8.10
C PHE A 209 12.14 0.22 -7.23
N ASP A 210 11.70 -0.05 -6.01
CA ASP A 210 12.48 -0.76 -4.99
C ASP A 210 11.79 -2.00 -4.38
N GLN A 211 10.58 -2.36 -4.84
CA GLN A 211 9.81 -3.47 -4.28
C GLN A 211 10.06 -4.79 -5.04
N PHE A 212 11.33 -5.17 -5.21
CA PHE A 212 11.72 -6.42 -5.87
C PHE A 212 11.50 -7.68 -5.03
N PRO A 213 11.68 -7.69 -3.70
CA PRO A 213 11.38 -8.85 -2.89
C PRO A 213 9.92 -9.29 -3.03
N GLY A 214 9.72 -10.58 -3.25
CA GLY A 214 8.38 -11.16 -3.38
C GLY A 214 7.77 -11.12 -4.79
N LEU A 215 8.42 -10.50 -5.78
CA LEU A 215 7.89 -10.48 -7.17
C LEU A 215 7.74 -11.88 -7.78
N SER A 216 8.47 -12.88 -7.29
CA SER A 216 8.27 -14.28 -7.68
C SER A 216 6.93 -14.87 -7.26
N LYS A 217 6.26 -14.23 -6.29
CA LYS A 217 4.91 -14.58 -5.81
C LYS A 217 3.82 -13.71 -6.42
N ASP A 218 4.17 -12.68 -7.19
CA ASP A 218 3.22 -11.80 -7.84
C ASP A 218 2.51 -12.54 -8.98
N PRO A 219 1.17 -12.67 -8.96
CA PRO A 219 0.39 -13.41 -9.96
C PRO A 219 0.61 -12.94 -11.40
N PHE A 220 1.01 -11.71 -11.59
CA PHE A 220 1.32 -11.16 -12.90
C PHE A 220 2.54 -11.83 -13.56
N PHE A 221 3.47 -12.34 -12.77
CA PHE A 221 4.68 -13.02 -13.26
C PHE A 221 4.59 -14.54 -13.22
N ALA A 222 3.44 -15.12 -12.84
CA ALA A 222 3.28 -16.58 -12.75
C ALA A 222 3.68 -17.33 -14.04
N GLY A 223 3.46 -16.71 -15.22
CA GLY A 223 3.85 -17.30 -16.53
C GLY A 223 5.35 -17.26 -16.84
N ILE A 224 6.15 -16.50 -16.09
CA ILE A 224 7.58 -16.30 -16.33
C ILE A 224 8.46 -16.58 -15.09
N VAL A 225 7.87 -16.96 -13.97
CA VAL A 225 8.59 -17.18 -12.71
C VAL A 225 9.66 -18.27 -12.81
N GLU A 226 9.46 -19.27 -13.67
CA GLU A 226 10.44 -20.34 -13.92
C GLU A 226 11.60 -19.93 -14.86
N ASN A 227 11.55 -18.71 -15.43
CA ASN A 227 12.62 -18.22 -16.30
C ASN A 227 13.85 -17.84 -15.44
N PRO A 228 15.03 -18.50 -15.66
CA PRO A 228 16.22 -18.20 -14.86
C PRO A 228 16.73 -16.75 -14.97
N GLN A 229 16.43 -16.07 -16.07
CA GLN A 229 16.80 -14.66 -16.23
C GLN A 229 15.91 -13.76 -15.38
N PHE A 230 14.62 -14.12 -15.21
CA PHE A 230 13.71 -13.40 -14.34
C PHE A 230 14.10 -13.57 -12.86
N THR A 231 14.31 -14.82 -12.39
CA THR A 231 14.72 -15.07 -11.01
C THR A 231 16.09 -14.45 -10.71
N GLY A 232 17.05 -14.56 -11.65
CA GLY A 232 18.35 -13.92 -11.52
C GLY A 232 18.29 -12.40 -11.46
N LEU A 233 17.34 -11.76 -12.18
CA LEU A 233 17.11 -10.32 -12.08
C LEU A 233 16.59 -9.94 -10.69
N ILE A 234 15.60 -10.67 -10.17
CA ILE A 234 15.04 -10.38 -8.84
C ILE A 234 16.14 -10.47 -7.77
N ASP A 235 16.96 -11.52 -7.81
CA ASP A 235 18.08 -11.68 -6.88
C ASP A 235 19.11 -10.56 -7.02
N GLU A 236 19.47 -10.19 -8.26
CA GLU A 236 20.42 -9.10 -8.55
C GLU A 236 19.90 -7.75 -7.97
N MET A 237 18.64 -7.39 -8.27
CA MET A 237 18.08 -6.10 -7.84
C MET A 237 17.86 -6.07 -6.32
N THR A 238 17.38 -7.17 -5.74
CA THR A 238 17.24 -7.32 -4.29
C THR A 238 18.59 -7.16 -3.58
N GLY A 239 19.66 -7.75 -4.15
CA GLY A 239 21.00 -7.61 -3.62
C GLY A 239 21.52 -6.17 -3.66
N LYS A 240 21.32 -5.46 -4.77
CA LYS A 240 21.69 -4.05 -4.92
C LYS A 240 20.94 -3.14 -3.96
N LEU A 241 19.62 -3.34 -3.84
CA LEU A 241 18.79 -2.58 -2.90
C LEU A 241 19.20 -2.82 -1.45
N ARG A 242 19.49 -4.08 -1.09
CA ARG A 242 19.95 -4.41 0.26
C ARG A 242 21.25 -3.67 0.62
N GLU A 243 22.21 -3.62 -0.31
CA GLU A 243 23.47 -2.89 -0.07
C GLU A 243 23.23 -1.38 0.03
N GLN A 244 22.44 -0.82 -0.88
CA GLN A 244 22.07 0.61 -0.85
C GLN A 244 21.37 0.99 0.46
N PHE A 245 20.39 0.20 0.89
CA PHE A 245 19.68 0.47 2.14
C PHE A 245 20.55 0.30 3.37
N ARG A 246 21.52 -0.64 3.36
CA ARG A 246 22.48 -0.77 4.47
C ARG A 246 23.37 0.45 4.63
N GLU A 247 23.87 1.00 3.53
CA GLU A 247 24.67 2.23 3.57
C GLU A 247 23.83 3.40 4.10
N THR A 248 22.64 3.60 3.54
CA THR A 248 21.69 4.64 3.98
C THR A 248 21.30 4.46 5.45
N ALA A 249 21.05 3.22 5.90
CA ALA A 249 20.66 2.94 7.29
C ALA A 249 21.75 3.35 8.29
N ARG A 250 23.03 3.05 7.99
CA ARG A 250 24.16 3.47 8.83
C ARG A 250 24.27 4.99 8.93
N GLU A 251 24.08 5.69 7.80
CA GLU A 251 24.10 7.14 7.77
C GLU A 251 22.93 7.76 8.56
N GLU A 252 21.70 7.25 8.36
CA GLU A 252 20.50 7.73 9.04
C GLU A 252 20.61 7.50 10.56
N ILE A 253 21.10 6.33 11.00
CA ILE A 253 21.33 6.01 12.41
C ILE A 253 22.39 6.94 13.01
N ALA A 254 23.51 7.15 12.32
CA ALA A 254 24.59 8.00 12.79
C ALA A 254 24.20 9.50 12.92
N GLN A 255 23.25 9.96 12.11
CA GLN A 255 22.74 11.33 12.10
C GLN A 255 21.50 11.53 12.99
N SER A 256 20.89 10.46 13.43
CA SER A 256 19.69 10.52 14.27
C SER A 256 20.02 11.06 15.67
N PRO A 257 19.22 12.01 16.20
CA PRO A 257 19.41 12.48 17.56
C PRO A 257 19.18 11.35 18.57
N GLU A 258 20.01 11.26 19.58
CA GLU A 258 19.77 10.36 20.71
C GLU A 258 18.46 10.73 21.41
N MET A 259 17.63 9.72 21.69
CA MET A 259 16.37 9.88 22.40
C MET A 259 16.27 8.82 23.52
N GLU A 260 15.92 9.28 24.71
CA GLU A 260 15.59 8.39 25.82
C GLU A 260 14.13 7.97 25.68
N PHE A 261 13.90 6.66 25.78
CA PHE A 261 12.56 6.09 25.74
C PHE A 261 12.50 4.86 26.66
N ASP A 262 11.45 4.78 27.43
CA ASP A 262 11.12 3.63 28.26
C ASP A 262 9.60 3.48 28.33
N PHE A 263 9.14 2.26 28.58
CA PHE A 263 7.72 1.99 28.76
C PHE A 263 7.51 0.82 29.74
N GLU A 264 6.36 0.84 30.40
CA GLU A 264 5.75 -0.27 31.13
C GLU A 264 4.26 -0.24 30.80
N LEU A 265 3.80 -1.12 29.90
CA LEU A 265 2.44 -1.15 29.39
C LEU A 265 1.83 -2.54 29.54
N PRO A 266 0.50 -2.66 29.70
CA PRO A 266 -0.16 -3.95 29.77
C PRO A 266 -0.22 -4.61 28.38
N ASP A 267 0.07 -5.92 28.33
CA ASP A 267 -0.26 -6.73 27.14
C ASP A 267 -1.76 -7.01 27.04
N LEU A 268 -2.14 -7.79 26.04
CA LEU A 268 -3.55 -8.13 25.78
C LEU A 268 -4.18 -9.03 26.87
N GLU A 269 -3.35 -9.62 27.76
CA GLU A 269 -3.76 -10.41 28.93
C GLU A 269 -3.62 -9.60 30.25
N ASN A 270 -3.31 -8.31 30.14
CA ASN A 270 -3.08 -7.39 31.27
C ASN A 270 -1.83 -7.72 32.11
N ASN A 271 -0.80 -8.36 31.52
CA ASN A 271 0.50 -8.50 32.16
C ASN A 271 1.39 -7.29 31.79
N PRO A 272 2.22 -6.77 32.70
CA PRO A 272 3.13 -5.68 32.40
C PRO A 272 4.25 -6.15 31.46
N VAL A 273 4.48 -5.43 30.38
CA VAL A 273 5.62 -5.57 29.46
C VAL A 273 6.45 -4.29 29.54
N LYS A 274 7.76 -4.45 29.65
CA LYS A 274 8.71 -3.34 29.82
C LYS A 274 9.82 -3.42 28.77
N LEU A 275 10.35 -2.29 28.38
CA LEU A 275 11.53 -2.28 27.51
C LEU A 275 12.71 -3.05 28.11
N ALA A 276 12.90 -2.95 29.43
CA ALA A 276 13.96 -3.65 30.16
C ALA A 276 13.88 -5.20 30.09
N ASP A 277 12.72 -5.78 29.75
CA ASP A 277 12.56 -7.22 29.58
C ASP A 277 13.33 -7.76 28.37
N PHE A 278 13.71 -6.87 27.46
CA PHE A 278 14.40 -7.17 26.20
C PHE A 278 15.88 -6.73 26.19
N ALA A 279 16.46 -6.45 27.35
CA ALA A 279 17.85 -6.02 27.46
C ALA A 279 18.81 -6.96 26.72
N GLY A 280 19.76 -6.39 25.99
CA GLY A 280 20.75 -7.13 25.20
C GLY A 280 20.32 -7.53 23.79
N LYS A 281 19.07 -7.25 23.43
CA LYS A 281 18.53 -7.42 22.06
C LYS A 281 18.43 -6.09 21.34
N VAL A 282 18.44 -6.11 20.02
CA VAL A 282 17.87 -5.02 19.22
C VAL A 282 16.35 -5.06 19.38
N VAL A 283 15.72 -3.90 19.59
CA VAL A 283 14.27 -3.83 19.78
C VAL A 283 13.65 -2.89 18.76
N ILE A 284 12.60 -3.35 18.08
CA ILE A 284 11.70 -2.50 17.30
C ILE A 284 10.48 -2.21 18.17
N VAL A 285 10.12 -0.94 18.31
CA VAL A 285 8.84 -0.53 18.91
C VAL A 285 8.01 0.12 17.83
N ASP A 286 6.92 -0.54 17.43
CA ASP A 286 6.00 -0.07 16.43
C ASP A 286 4.74 0.51 17.08
N PHE A 287 4.47 1.78 16.79
CA PHE A 287 3.25 2.48 17.21
C PHE A 287 2.24 2.39 16.08
N TRP A 288 1.14 1.66 16.32
CA TRP A 288 0.20 1.27 15.27
C TRP A 288 -1.26 1.29 15.73
N GLY A 289 -2.18 0.97 14.82
CA GLY A 289 -3.59 0.71 15.12
C GLY A 289 -4.24 -0.12 14.02
N THR A 290 -5.29 -0.87 14.36
CA THR A 290 -5.99 -1.73 13.40
C THR A 290 -6.69 -0.94 12.30
N TRP A 291 -7.04 0.31 12.56
CA TRP A 291 -7.64 1.28 11.67
C TRP A 291 -6.65 1.94 10.69
N CYS A 292 -5.36 1.69 10.83
CA CYS A 292 -4.29 2.34 10.06
C CYS A 292 -3.85 1.45 8.87
N PRO A 293 -4.24 1.73 7.62
CA PRO A 293 -3.89 0.88 6.48
C PRO A 293 -2.38 0.71 6.29
N PRO A 294 -1.52 1.76 6.31
CA PRO A 294 -0.09 1.59 6.15
C PRO A 294 0.56 0.78 7.28
N CYS A 295 0.01 0.83 8.53
CA CYS A 295 0.48 -0.03 9.61
C CYS A 295 0.22 -1.51 9.30
N ARG A 296 -0.97 -1.82 8.81
CA ARG A 296 -1.36 -3.19 8.43
C ARG A 296 -0.49 -3.76 7.31
N MET A 297 -0.01 -2.91 6.40
CA MET A 297 0.93 -3.31 5.34
C MET A 297 2.33 -3.64 5.88
N GLU A 298 2.75 -3.02 6.98
CA GLU A 298 4.08 -3.19 7.57
C GLU A 298 4.17 -4.41 8.51
N ILE A 299 3.05 -4.80 9.14
CA ILE A 299 2.99 -5.94 10.07
C ILE A 299 3.58 -7.25 9.48
N PRO A 300 3.29 -7.68 8.24
CA PRO A 300 3.92 -8.86 7.66
C PRO A 300 5.45 -8.78 7.60
N HIS A 301 6.01 -7.58 7.41
CA HIS A 301 7.45 -7.35 7.41
C HIS A 301 8.04 -7.56 8.81
N PHE A 302 7.36 -7.10 9.85
CA PHE A 302 7.78 -7.32 11.22
C PHE A 302 7.71 -8.81 11.63
N ILE A 303 6.67 -9.53 11.20
CA ILE A 303 6.58 -10.98 11.39
C ILE A 303 7.78 -11.69 10.78
N GLU A 304 8.13 -11.36 9.54
CA GLU A 304 9.27 -11.96 8.83
C GLU A 304 10.61 -11.58 9.50
N LEU A 305 10.79 -10.33 9.91
CA LEU A 305 11.98 -9.89 10.65
C LEU A 305 12.14 -10.65 11.96
N LYS A 306 11.05 -10.82 12.73
CA LYS A 306 11.06 -11.56 13.98
C LYS A 306 11.45 -13.03 13.77
N GLU A 307 10.93 -13.66 12.73
CA GLU A 307 11.31 -15.04 12.37
C GLU A 307 12.77 -15.15 11.95
N LYS A 308 13.26 -14.17 11.19
CA LYS A 308 14.64 -14.18 10.69
C LYS A 308 15.68 -14.01 11.77
N TYR A 309 15.49 -13.03 12.66
CA TYR A 309 16.48 -12.67 13.68
C TYR A 309 16.21 -13.28 15.06
N LYS A 310 15.05 -13.92 15.26
CA LYS A 310 14.67 -14.73 16.44
C LYS A 310 15.09 -14.12 17.78
N ASP A 311 16.18 -14.66 18.35
CA ASP A 311 16.62 -14.34 19.71
C ASP A 311 17.35 -13.01 19.81
N ASP A 312 17.91 -12.50 18.73
CA ASP A 312 18.67 -11.24 18.68
C ASP A 312 17.80 -10.00 18.49
N LEU A 313 16.57 -10.18 17.98
CA LEU A 313 15.59 -9.13 17.76
C LEU A 313 14.34 -9.35 18.59
N GLU A 314 13.84 -8.30 19.23
CA GLU A 314 12.48 -8.25 19.74
C GLU A 314 11.69 -7.16 19.01
N ILE A 315 10.39 -7.39 18.87
CA ILE A 315 9.45 -6.42 18.32
C ILE A 315 8.32 -6.25 19.31
N VAL A 316 7.90 -5.02 19.58
CA VAL A 316 6.76 -4.72 20.45
C VAL A 316 5.82 -3.78 19.68
N GLY A 317 4.61 -4.24 19.45
CA GLY A 317 3.55 -3.41 18.88
C GLY A 317 2.81 -2.65 19.98
N ILE A 318 2.89 -1.32 19.99
CA ILE A 318 2.10 -0.47 20.89
C ILE A 318 0.88 0.02 20.13
N SER A 319 -0.29 -0.53 20.46
CA SER A 319 -1.53 -0.26 19.72
C SER A 319 -2.33 0.90 20.32
N TYR A 320 -2.87 1.73 19.44
CA TYR A 320 -3.76 2.84 19.78
C TYR A 320 -5.12 2.65 19.11
N GLU A 321 -6.13 2.31 19.90
CA GLU A 321 -7.49 2.06 19.42
C GLU A 321 -8.50 3.04 20.03
N ASN A 322 -9.66 3.17 19.37
CA ASN A 322 -10.78 3.92 19.89
C ASN A 322 -11.76 2.97 20.63
N GLY A 323 -12.43 3.47 21.65
CA GLY A 323 -13.41 2.70 22.44
C GLY A 323 -13.05 2.59 23.90
N ASP A 324 -13.78 1.75 24.66
CA ASP A 324 -13.41 1.43 26.03
C ASP A 324 -12.27 0.39 26.09
N GLU A 325 -11.63 0.24 27.24
CA GLU A 325 -10.45 -0.62 27.39
C GLU A 325 -10.70 -2.09 26.99
N ALA A 326 -11.87 -2.64 27.32
CA ALA A 326 -12.19 -4.01 26.97
C ALA A 326 -12.43 -4.19 25.47
N GLU A 327 -13.04 -3.21 24.83
CA GLU A 327 -13.29 -3.18 23.38
C GLU A 327 -11.98 -3.05 22.61
N LYS A 328 -11.08 -2.14 23.00
CA LYS A 328 -9.76 -1.97 22.42
C LYS A 328 -8.94 -3.26 22.45
N VAL A 329 -8.82 -3.88 23.66
CA VAL A 329 -8.10 -5.15 23.82
C VAL A 329 -8.68 -6.23 22.93
N LYS A 330 -10.02 -6.31 22.83
CA LYS A 330 -10.66 -7.31 21.97
C LYS A 330 -10.33 -7.08 20.48
N ILE A 331 -10.42 -5.84 20.00
CA ILE A 331 -10.12 -5.49 18.61
C ILE A 331 -8.68 -5.91 18.26
N VAL A 332 -7.70 -5.56 19.11
CA VAL A 332 -6.30 -5.91 18.88
C VAL A 332 -6.07 -7.42 18.97
N SER A 333 -6.68 -8.10 19.95
CA SER A 333 -6.55 -9.56 20.10
C SER A 333 -7.08 -10.33 18.89
N ASP A 334 -8.25 -9.95 18.41
CA ASP A 334 -8.84 -10.54 17.21
C ASP A 334 -7.92 -10.33 16.00
N PHE A 335 -7.43 -9.11 15.80
CA PHE A 335 -6.52 -8.78 14.71
C PHE A 335 -5.20 -9.56 14.77
N VAL A 336 -4.58 -9.63 15.94
CA VAL A 336 -3.32 -10.38 16.18
C VAL A 336 -3.49 -11.85 15.82
N ALA A 337 -4.61 -12.47 16.27
CA ALA A 337 -4.92 -13.86 15.97
C ALA A 337 -5.19 -14.11 14.47
N GLU A 338 -5.94 -13.22 13.82
CA GLU A 338 -6.30 -13.35 12.42
C GLU A 338 -5.11 -13.15 11.47
N ASN A 339 -4.15 -12.29 11.85
CA ASN A 339 -3.00 -11.95 11.00
C ASN A 339 -1.71 -12.67 11.39
N GLY A 340 -1.73 -13.56 12.38
CA GLY A 340 -0.57 -14.38 12.79
C GLY A 340 0.58 -13.56 13.35
N VAL A 341 0.30 -12.43 14.03
CA VAL A 341 1.33 -11.59 14.65
C VAL A 341 2.09 -12.39 15.69
N ASN A 342 3.41 -12.47 15.56
CA ASN A 342 4.30 -13.36 16.31
C ASN A 342 5.19 -12.63 17.35
N TYR A 343 4.77 -11.42 17.74
CA TYR A 343 5.47 -10.57 18.71
C TYR A 343 4.48 -9.94 19.71
N PRO A 344 4.96 -9.51 20.91
CA PRO A 344 4.12 -8.88 21.91
C PRO A 344 3.40 -7.63 21.40
N CYS A 345 2.09 -7.55 21.65
CA CYS A 345 1.30 -6.35 21.46
C CYS A 345 0.81 -5.83 22.82
N VAL A 346 0.97 -4.53 23.04
CA VAL A 346 0.58 -3.84 24.27
C VAL A 346 -0.34 -2.68 23.96
N MET A 347 -1.12 -2.25 24.96
CA MET A 347 -2.03 -1.12 24.80
C MET A 347 -1.31 0.18 25.14
N GLY A 348 -1.26 1.09 24.18
CA GLY A 348 -0.64 2.41 24.31
C GLY A 348 -1.44 3.37 25.19
N ASP A 349 -0.74 4.30 25.83
CA ASP A 349 -1.31 5.38 26.62
C ASP A 349 -0.86 6.77 26.13
N ASP A 350 -1.50 7.82 26.65
CA ASP A 350 -1.20 9.20 26.27
C ASP A 350 0.23 9.61 26.67
N ALA A 351 0.77 9.04 27.75
CA ALA A 351 2.12 9.36 28.23
C ALA A 351 3.17 8.86 27.25
N THR A 352 3.02 7.63 26.78
CA THR A 352 3.91 6.99 25.79
C THR A 352 3.83 7.73 24.46
N GLN A 353 2.62 8.10 24.01
CA GLN A 353 2.43 8.88 22.79
C GLN A 353 3.14 10.24 22.85
N GLN A 354 3.03 10.95 23.98
CA GLN A 354 3.68 12.24 24.20
C GLN A 354 5.20 12.12 24.30
N ALA A 355 5.73 11.09 25.00
CA ALA A 355 7.16 10.86 25.13
C ALA A 355 7.84 10.70 23.78
N VAL A 356 7.20 9.97 22.86
CA VAL A 356 7.72 9.74 21.51
C VAL A 356 7.41 10.91 20.55
N GLN A 357 6.48 11.79 20.91
CA GLN A 357 5.98 12.86 20.03
C GLN A 357 5.47 12.28 18.70
N ILE A 358 4.50 11.38 18.76
CA ILE A 358 3.94 10.73 17.58
C ILE A 358 3.17 11.76 16.76
N THR A 359 3.57 11.94 15.49
CA THR A 359 2.93 12.85 14.53
C THR A 359 2.10 12.15 13.48
N GLY A 360 2.23 10.83 13.37
CA GLY A 360 1.51 9.98 12.41
C GLY A 360 1.74 8.50 12.70
N PHE A 361 0.98 7.65 12.02
CA PHE A 361 1.07 6.21 12.12
C PHE A 361 1.37 5.57 10.74
N PRO A 362 2.18 4.50 10.68
CA PRO A 362 2.99 3.97 11.79
C PRO A 362 4.11 4.92 12.20
N THR A 363 4.55 4.82 13.46
CA THR A 363 5.81 5.40 13.93
C THR A 363 6.63 4.26 14.52
N THR A 364 7.88 4.12 14.09
CA THR A 364 8.73 3.00 14.49
C THR A 364 10.02 3.50 15.12
N LEU A 365 10.36 2.96 16.30
CA LEU A 365 11.64 3.18 16.96
C LEU A 365 12.53 1.96 16.79
N PHE A 366 13.80 2.21 16.48
CA PHE A 366 14.85 1.20 16.47
C PHE A 366 15.77 1.46 17.68
N ILE A 367 15.89 0.46 18.54
CA ILE A 367 16.57 0.53 19.84
C ILE A 367 17.71 -0.47 19.83
N ASP A 368 18.90 -0.05 20.25
CA ASP A 368 20.08 -0.90 20.31
C ASP A 368 20.07 -1.83 21.53
N ARG A 369 21.11 -2.69 21.64
CA ARG A 369 21.27 -3.65 22.72
C ARG A 369 21.47 -3.02 24.11
N ASP A 370 21.85 -1.74 24.14
CA ASP A 370 22.00 -0.95 25.38
C ASP A 370 20.68 -0.26 25.80
N GLY A 371 19.60 -0.43 25.02
CA GLY A 371 18.29 0.16 25.28
C GLY A 371 18.17 1.62 24.82
N LYS A 372 19.06 2.09 23.96
CA LYS A 372 19.04 3.46 23.43
C LYS A 372 18.29 3.50 22.11
N VAL A 373 17.40 4.48 21.95
CA VAL A 373 16.77 4.76 20.65
C VAL A 373 17.80 5.34 19.72
N ARG A 374 18.06 4.63 18.61
CA ARG A 374 19.04 4.99 17.58
C ARG A 374 18.40 5.60 16.36
N LEU A 375 17.14 5.31 16.11
CA LEU A 375 16.40 5.85 14.98
C LEU A 375 14.90 5.88 15.28
N LYS A 376 14.23 6.94 14.82
CA LYS A 376 12.77 7.07 14.76
C LYS A 376 12.37 7.36 13.32
N ILE A 377 11.48 6.54 12.77
CA ILE A 377 10.90 6.74 11.44
C ILE A 377 9.39 6.89 11.54
N VAL A 378 8.77 7.54 10.56
CA VAL A 378 7.30 7.75 10.47
C VAL A 378 6.82 7.37 9.08
N GLY A 379 5.69 6.66 9.01
CA GLY A 379 5.10 6.15 7.79
C GLY A 379 5.60 4.76 7.40
N TYR A 380 4.97 4.19 6.40
CA TYR A 380 5.29 2.86 5.88
C TYR A 380 6.69 2.78 5.28
N HIS A 381 7.39 1.67 5.54
CA HIS A 381 8.69 1.35 4.94
C HIS A 381 8.72 -0.09 4.43
N PRO A 382 9.34 -0.35 3.26
CA PRO A 382 9.45 -1.69 2.71
C PRO A 382 10.37 -2.58 3.55
N TYR A 383 10.16 -3.89 3.48
CA TYR A 383 10.90 -4.91 4.22
C TYR A 383 12.43 -4.70 4.23
N LEU A 384 13.03 -4.51 3.04
CA LEU A 384 14.50 -4.34 2.93
C LEU A 384 15.02 -3.11 3.67
N LYS A 385 14.23 -2.04 3.74
CA LYS A 385 14.62 -0.83 4.48
C LYS A 385 14.56 -1.09 5.99
N LEU A 386 13.50 -1.71 6.48
CA LEU A 386 13.39 -2.12 7.89
C LEU A 386 14.50 -3.11 8.28
N GLU A 387 14.74 -4.12 7.43
CA GLU A 387 15.81 -5.09 7.61
C GLU A 387 17.19 -4.43 7.72
N SER A 388 17.44 -3.39 6.92
CA SER A 388 18.74 -2.71 6.90
C SER A 388 19.04 -1.96 8.20
N TYR A 389 18.04 -1.38 8.86
CA TYR A 389 18.19 -0.76 10.17
C TYR A 389 18.50 -1.82 11.25
N VAL A 390 17.77 -2.93 11.24
CA VAL A 390 18.05 -4.05 12.15
C VAL A 390 19.47 -4.57 11.95
N ALA A 391 19.87 -4.82 10.70
CA ALA A 391 21.21 -5.32 10.38
C ALA A 391 22.31 -4.34 10.81
N ALA A 392 22.12 -3.04 10.60
CA ALA A 392 23.08 -2.03 11.02
C ALA A 392 23.29 -2.00 12.54
N LEU A 393 22.20 -2.11 13.31
CA LEU A 393 22.27 -2.16 14.79
C LEU A 393 22.86 -3.50 15.29
N MET A 394 22.67 -4.60 14.56
CA MET A 394 23.32 -5.88 14.89
C MET A 394 24.83 -5.81 14.70
N ASP A 395 25.27 -5.23 13.56
CA ASP A 395 26.71 -5.10 13.22
C ASP A 395 27.47 -4.25 14.25
N GLU A 396 26.89 -3.15 14.74
CA GLU A 396 27.51 -2.29 15.77
C GLU A 396 27.80 -3.03 17.09
N GLY A 397 26.98 -4.03 17.44
CA GLY A 397 27.16 -4.82 18.67
C GLY A 397 28.29 -5.85 18.61
N ASP A 398 28.77 -6.21 17.42
CA ASP A 398 29.83 -7.22 17.22
C ASP A 398 31.24 -6.59 17.15
N GLU A 399 31.36 -5.26 17.11
CA GLU A 399 32.64 -4.52 17.08
C GLU A 399 33.12 -4.05 18.47
N GLY A 400 32.43 -4.37 19.57
CA GLY A 400 32.67 -3.92 20.95
C GLY A 400 33.45 -4.90 21.85
#